data_f7bcfa1ff16e4fb1d5d8226c3d353cb0
#
_entry.id   f7bcfa1ff16e4fb1d5d8226c3d353cb0
#
_cell.length_a   1.000
_cell.length_b   1.000
_cell.length_c   1.000
_cell.angle_alpha   90.00
_cell.angle_beta   90.00
_cell.angle_gamma   90.00
#
_symmetry.space_group_name_H-M   'P 1'
#
loop_
_entity.id
_entity.type
_entity.pdbx_description
1 polymer ?
#
loop_
_entity_poly.entity_id
_entity_poly.type
_entity_poly.pdbx_seq_one_letter_code
_entity_poly.pdbx_strand_id
1 'polypeptide(L)' 'MYTEIVKIIEGGLVNDKEKVINYAKILATNLEQQGEIALAKRIRGTLTRK' A
#
# COMPACT_ATOMS: atom_id res chain seq x y z
N MET A 1 -5.67 -5.03 10.18
CA MET A 1 -5.88 -3.91 9.26
C MET A 1 -4.71 -2.93 9.22
N TYR A 2 -4.17 -2.59 10.37
CA TYR A 2 -3.05 -1.62 10.40
C TYR A 2 -1.69 -2.24 10.16
N THR A 3 -1.64 -3.57 10.05
CA THR A 3 -0.39 -4.30 9.81
C THR A 3 0.27 -3.85 8.51
N GLU A 4 -0.52 -3.65 7.44
CA GLU A 4 0.01 -3.22 6.15
C GLU A 4 0.68 -1.85 6.26
N ILE A 5 0.05 -0.94 6.99
CA ILE A 5 0.59 0.40 7.16
C ILE A 5 1.90 0.34 7.92
N VAL A 6 1.95 -0.44 9.00
CA VAL A 6 3.17 -0.60 9.79
C VAL A 6 4.29 -1.19 8.93
N LYS A 7 3.98 -2.21 8.12
CA LYS A 7 4.98 -2.85 7.26
C LYS A 7 5.49 -1.92 6.16
N ILE A 8 4.62 -1.06 5.63
CA ILE A 8 5.03 -0.06 4.65
C ILE A 8 6.03 0.91 5.28
N ILE A 9 5.74 1.38 6.49
CA ILE A 9 6.63 2.30 7.19
C ILE A 9 7.96 1.61 7.48
N GLU A 10 7.94 0.38 7.96
CA GLU A 10 9.17 -0.37 8.22
C GLU A 10 9.99 -0.54 6.96
N GLY A 11 9.34 -0.90 5.85
CA GLY A 11 10.02 -1.04 4.57
C GLY A 11 10.67 0.26 4.10
N GLY A 12 9.96 1.37 4.30
CA GLY A 12 10.51 2.68 3.95
C GLY A 12 11.70 3.06 4.79
N LEU A 13 11.66 2.76 6.08
CA LEU A 13 12.75 3.08 6.99
C LEU A 13 14.03 2.28 6.70
N VAL A 14 13.87 1.05 6.20
CA VAL A 14 15.03 0.23 5.83
C VAL A 14 15.30 0.26 4.33
N ASN A 15 14.61 1.15 3.62
CA ASN A 15 14.78 1.34 2.17
C ASN A 15 14.52 0.05 1.38
N ASP A 16 13.51 -0.71 1.80
CA ASP A 16 13.09 -1.95 1.12
C ASP A 16 11.90 -1.64 0.22
N LYS A 17 12.20 -1.31 -1.01
CA LYS A 17 11.18 -0.90 -1.98
C LYS A 17 10.18 -2.00 -2.27
N GLU A 18 10.62 -3.25 -2.39
CA GLU A 18 9.71 -4.36 -2.68
C GLU A 18 8.73 -4.58 -1.55
N LYS A 19 9.20 -4.47 -0.32
CA LYS A 19 8.33 -4.62 0.84
C LYS A 19 7.25 -3.53 0.85
N VAL A 20 7.65 -2.29 0.58
CA VAL A 20 6.70 -1.17 0.52
C VAL A 20 5.64 -1.43 -0.55
N ILE A 21 6.07 -1.82 -1.75
CA ILE A 21 5.15 -2.06 -2.86
C ILE A 21 4.17 -3.19 -2.54
N ASN A 22 4.68 -4.30 -2.00
CA ASN A 22 3.85 -5.47 -1.73
C ASN A 22 2.78 -5.16 -0.69
N TYR A 23 3.17 -4.51 0.41
CA TYR A 23 2.20 -4.21 1.46
C TYR A 23 1.25 -3.07 1.06
N ALA A 24 1.71 -2.15 0.21
CA ALA A 24 0.81 -1.11 -0.30
C ALA A 24 -0.27 -1.73 -1.20
N LYS A 25 0.08 -2.74 -2.01
CA LYS A 25 -0.90 -3.46 -2.82
C LYS A 25 -1.93 -4.18 -1.95
N ILE A 26 -1.48 -4.81 -0.87
CA ILE A 26 -2.36 -5.47 0.08
C ILE A 26 -3.31 -4.45 0.71
N LEU A 27 -2.77 -3.31 1.11
CA LEU A 27 -3.58 -2.23 1.67
C LEU A 27 -4.65 -1.77 0.68
N ALA A 28 -4.28 -1.57 -0.58
CA ALA A 28 -5.23 -1.15 -1.60
C ALA A 28 -6.35 -2.18 -1.79
N THR A 29 -6.00 -3.47 -1.79
CA THR A 29 -7.00 -4.54 -1.90
C THR A 29 -7.96 -4.51 -0.72
N ASN A 30 -7.43 -4.34 0.49
CA ASN A 30 -8.27 -4.28 1.70
C ASN A 30 -9.20 -3.08 1.66
N LEU A 31 -8.71 -1.94 1.18
CA LEU A 31 -9.54 -0.74 1.05
C LEU A 31 -10.67 -0.94 0.04
N GLU A 32 -10.39 -1.62 -1.07
CA GLU A 32 -11.41 -1.94 -2.06
C GLU A 32 -12.52 -2.79 -1.44
N GLN A 33 -12.14 -3.77 -0.63
CA GLN A 33 -13.11 -4.64 0.03
C GLN A 33 -13.95 -3.88 1.05
N GLN A 34 -13.43 -2.79 1.58
CA GLN A 34 -14.15 -1.94 2.52
C GLN A 34 -14.98 -0.86 1.82
N GLY A 35 -14.94 -0.81 0.49
CA GLY A 35 -15.68 0.19 -0.26
C GLY A 35 -14.92 1.47 -0.52
N GLU A 36 -13.65 1.56 -0.10
CA GLU A 36 -12.81 2.75 -0.30
C GLU A 36 -12.13 2.68 -1.66
N ILE A 37 -12.95 2.70 -2.71
CA ILE A 37 -12.46 2.46 -4.07
C ILE A 37 -11.57 3.61 -4.56
N ALA A 38 -11.96 4.85 -4.31
CA ALA A 38 -11.21 6.01 -4.77
C ALA A 38 -9.81 6.05 -4.14
N LEU A 39 -9.73 5.76 -2.83
CA LEU A 39 -8.44 5.75 -2.13
C LEU A 39 -7.55 4.61 -2.64
N ALA A 40 -8.13 3.43 -2.87
CA ALA A 40 -7.40 2.30 -3.41
C ALA A 40 -6.82 2.63 -4.79
N LYS A 41 -7.60 3.29 -5.64
CA LYS A 41 -7.13 3.73 -6.96
C LYS A 41 -5.96 4.70 -6.85
N ARG A 42 -6.01 5.61 -5.90
CA ARG A 42 -4.92 6.57 -5.69
C ARG A 42 -3.65 5.85 -5.28
N ILE A 43 -3.76 4.87 -4.38
CA ILE A 43 -2.61 4.08 -3.94
C ILE A 43 -2.01 3.32 -5.10
N ARG A 44 -2.85 2.62 -5.88
CA ARG A 44 -2.36 1.85 -7.03
C ARG A 44 -1.72 2.75 -8.09
N GLY A 45 -2.30 3.92 -8.32
CA GLY A 45 -1.74 4.89 -9.25
C GLY A 45 -0.37 5.38 -8.82
N THR A 46 -0.19 5.60 -7.52
CA THR A 46 1.10 6.01 -6.97
C THR A 46 2.15 4.90 -7.15
N LEU A 47 1.75 3.64 -6.96
CA LEU A 47 2.67 2.51 -7.09
C LEU A 47 3.15 2.31 -8.53
N THR A 48 2.32 2.66 -9.52
CA THR A 48 2.69 2.49 -10.93
C THR A 48 3.33 3.74 -11.52
N ARG A 49 3.40 4.81 -10.76
CA ARG A 49 3.98 6.07 -11.20
C ARG A 49 5.49 5.96 -11.28
N LYS A 50 6.08 6.50 -12.33
CA LYS A 50 7.53 6.51 -12.48
C LYS A 50 8.14 7.84 -12.10
#